data_c49da8dcf08fee11b2f649f00bd269b2
#
_entry.id   c49da8dcf08fee11b2f649f00bd269b2
#
_cell.length_a   1.000
_cell.length_b   1.000
_cell.length_c   1.000
_cell.angle_alpha   90.00
_cell.angle_beta   90.00
_cell.angle_gamma   90.00
#
_symmetry.space_group_name_H-M   'P 1'
#
loop_
_entity.id
_entity.type
_entity.pdbx_description
1 polymer ?
#
loop_
_entity_poly.entity_id
_entity_poly.type
_entity_poly.pdbx_seq_one_letter_code
_entity_poly.pdbx_strand_id
1 'polypeptide(L)'
;MKGEGIMSNQRVFDMELVKVESLENAVRTPFYQTDSTGGSVWVIKPGQTLPKHYHHHSDDIWVILQGKGVFYPTPDTEVPFTKGQVIVSKKGECHGAKNTGTEDVVFVSIVAPVPADYDPVSTN
;
A
#
# COMPACT_ATOMS: atom_id res chain seq x y z
N MET A 1 8.21 4.83 -20.80
CA MET A 1 7.71 4.27 -20.74
C MET A 1 7.15 4.45 -20.28
N LYS A 2 7.00 4.69 -20.35
CA LYS A 2 6.46 4.48 -20.04
C LYS A 2 6.08 3.75 -19.65
N GLY A 3 5.58 4.23 -19.48
CA GLY A 3 5.20 3.09 -18.85
C GLY A 3 5.93 2.00 -19.12
N GLU A 4 6.68 2.30 -19.27
CA GLU A 4 7.22 1.36 -19.46
C GLU A 4 7.55 0.32 -18.73
N GLY A 5 8.07 0.12 -17.78
CA GLY A 5 8.33 -1.04 -16.99
C GLY A 5 7.34 -2.13 -17.10
N ILE A 6 6.10 -1.77 -17.33
CA ILE A 6 5.03 -2.75 -17.48
C ILE A 6 5.28 -3.72 -18.62
N MET A 7 5.95 -3.25 -19.65
CA MET A 7 6.25 -4.06 -20.82
C MET A 7 7.51 -4.90 -20.63
N SER A 8 8.11 -4.81 -19.48
CA SER A 8 9.34 -5.53 -19.18
C SER A 8 9.09 -7.01 -18.95
N ASN A 9 10.08 -7.83 -19.27
CA ASN A 9 10.11 -9.23 -18.89
C ASN A 9 10.69 -9.44 -17.50
N GLN A 10 10.97 -8.35 -16.78
CA GLN A 10 11.51 -8.43 -15.43
C GLN A 10 10.52 -9.12 -14.50
N ARG A 11 11.01 -10.06 -13.72
CA ARG A 11 10.20 -10.85 -12.80
C ARG A 11 10.71 -10.80 -11.36
N VAL A 12 11.86 -10.21 -11.14
CA VAL A 12 12.46 -10.07 -9.80
C VAL A 12 12.68 -8.59 -9.54
N PHE A 13 12.13 -8.10 -8.43
CA PHE A 13 12.18 -6.69 -8.09
C PHE A 13 12.75 -6.52 -6.70
N ASP A 14 13.69 -5.59 -6.54
CA ASP A 14 14.31 -5.27 -5.26
C ASP A 14 13.61 -4.03 -4.70
N MET A 15 12.87 -4.19 -3.61
CA MET A 15 12.09 -3.09 -3.04
C MET A 15 12.98 -1.96 -2.53
N GLU A 16 14.22 -2.25 -2.13
CA GLU A 16 15.15 -1.18 -1.74
C GLU A 16 15.50 -0.27 -2.91
N LEU A 17 15.44 -0.78 -4.13
CA LEU A 17 15.73 0.00 -5.34
C LEU A 17 14.47 0.66 -5.90
N VAL A 18 13.31 0.08 -5.67
CA VAL A 18 12.04 0.56 -6.24
C VAL A 18 11.44 1.67 -5.39
N LYS A 19 11.53 1.55 -4.07
CA LYS A 19 10.83 2.46 -3.16
C LYS A 19 11.27 3.90 -3.30
N VAL A 20 10.31 4.81 -3.11
CA VAL A 20 10.54 6.26 -3.13
C VAL A 20 9.91 6.83 -1.87
N GLU A 21 10.58 7.77 -1.24
CA GLU A 21 10.07 8.44 -0.05
C GLU A 21 9.92 9.94 -0.29
N SER A 22 9.08 10.57 0.51
CA SER A 22 8.90 12.01 0.49
C SER A 22 8.70 12.51 1.92
N LEU A 23 9.27 13.67 2.22
CA LEU A 23 9.06 14.31 3.51
C LEU A 23 7.66 14.89 3.65
N GLU A 24 6.92 15.00 2.55
CA GLU A 24 5.61 15.64 2.56
C GLU A 24 4.46 14.65 2.68
N ASN A 25 4.56 13.51 2.01
CA ASN A 25 3.45 12.56 1.94
C ASN A 25 3.95 11.13 1.85
N ALA A 26 3.10 10.19 2.25
CA ALA A 26 3.30 8.79 1.93
C ALA A 26 3.35 8.62 0.40
N VAL A 27 4.22 7.76 -0.08
CA VAL A 27 4.44 7.57 -1.53
C VAL A 27 4.17 6.13 -1.93
N ARG A 28 3.37 5.98 -2.98
CA ARG A 28 3.13 4.69 -3.61
C ARG A 28 3.89 4.62 -4.93
N THR A 29 4.69 3.59 -5.11
CA THR A 29 5.43 3.36 -6.35
C THR A 29 5.02 2.03 -6.96
N PRO A 30 4.28 2.04 -8.08
CA PRO A 30 3.95 0.80 -8.80
C PRO A 30 5.21 0.19 -9.38
N PHE A 31 5.32 -1.14 -9.39
CA PHE A 31 6.47 -1.80 -9.98
C PHE A 31 6.12 -2.97 -10.90
N TYR A 32 4.88 -3.46 -10.88
CA TYR A 32 4.47 -4.49 -11.85
C TYR A 32 2.96 -4.49 -12.02
N GLN A 33 2.52 -5.01 -13.16
CA GLN A 33 1.11 -5.30 -13.41
C GLN A 33 1.00 -6.45 -14.39
N THR A 34 0.03 -7.33 -14.12
CA THR A 34 -0.37 -8.40 -15.03
C THR A 34 -1.81 -8.15 -15.44
N ASP A 35 -2.41 -9.10 -16.15
CA ASP A 35 -3.83 -9.01 -16.49
C ASP A 35 -4.72 -9.11 -15.27
N SER A 36 -4.21 -9.65 -14.17
CA SER A 36 -5.01 -9.96 -12.98
C SER A 36 -4.59 -9.21 -11.74
N THR A 37 -3.32 -8.86 -11.60
CA THR A 37 -2.77 -8.30 -10.37
C THR A 37 -1.89 -7.09 -10.64
N GLY A 38 -1.76 -6.23 -9.63
CA GLY A 38 -0.82 -5.13 -9.67
C GLY A 38 -0.12 -4.98 -8.34
N GLY A 39 1.16 -4.63 -8.36
CA GLY A 39 1.95 -4.45 -7.15
C GLY A 39 2.58 -3.08 -7.06
N SER A 40 2.59 -2.55 -5.85
CA SER A 40 3.20 -1.27 -5.53
C SER A 40 3.94 -1.40 -4.22
N VAL A 41 4.93 -0.55 -4.02
CA VAL A 41 5.56 -0.42 -2.71
C VAL A 41 5.20 0.94 -2.13
N TRP A 42 4.83 0.94 -0.85
CA TRP A 42 4.53 2.15 -0.10
C TRP A 42 5.66 2.47 0.85
N VAL A 43 5.97 3.75 0.98
CA VAL A 43 6.83 4.26 2.05
C VAL A 43 6.05 5.33 2.79
N ILE A 44 5.89 5.12 4.11
CA ILE A 44 5.16 6.04 4.99
C ILE A 44 6.15 6.45 6.09
N LYS A 45 6.60 7.70 6.07
CA LYS A 45 7.55 8.19 7.07
C LYS A 45 6.84 8.42 8.40
N PRO A 46 7.60 8.50 9.50
CA PRO A 46 6.99 8.72 10.81
C PRO A 46 6.00 9.88 10.81
N GLY A 47 4.80 9.63 11.33
CA GLY A 47 3.72 10.61 11.39
C GLY A 47 2.88 10.75 10.14
N GLN A 48 3.33 10.23 9.01
CA GLN A 48 2.55 10.28 7.78
C GLN A 48 1.43 9.25 7.79
N THR A 49 0.44 9.49 6.95
CA THR A 49 -0.76 8.67 6.85
C THR A 49 -1.01 8.28 5.40
N LEU A 50 -1.36 7.01 5.20
CA LEU A 50 -2.03 6.57 3.98
C LEU A 50 -3.52 6.74 4.26
N PRO A 51 -4.21 7.66 3.56
CA PRO A 51 -5.61 7.96 3.87
C PRO A 51 -6.53 6.75 3.76
N LYS A 52 -7.53 6.74 4.62
CA LYS A 52 -8.56 5.68 4.62
C LYS A 52 -9.33 5.71 3.31
N HIS A 53 -9.52 4.54 2.71
CA HIS A 53 -10.22 4.42 1.44
C HIS A 53 -10.75 3.00 1.26
N TYR A 54 -11.52 2.82 0.18
CA TYR A 54 -12.08 1.52 -0.22
C TYR A 54 -11.67 1.19 -1.63
N HIS A 55 -11.48 -0.10 -1.89
CA HIS A 55 -11.50 -0.65 -3.25
C HIS A 55 -12.74 -1.53 -3.34
N HIS A 56 -13.69 -1.18 -4.20
CA HIS A 56 -14.97 -1.90 -4.26
C HIS A 56 -14.89 -3.18 -5.06
N HIS A 57 -13.89 -3.30 -5.93
CA HIS A 57 -13.80 -4.40 -6.88
C HIS A 57 -12.48 -5.18 -6.79
N SER A 58 -11.65 -4.89 -5.81
CA SER A 58 -10.33 -5.51 -5.67
C SER A 58 -10.04 -5.82 -4.22
N ASP A 59 -9.37 -6.94 -3.99
CA ASP A 59 -8.71 -7.19 -2.71
C ASP A 59 -7.39 -6.44 -2.69
N ASP A 60 -6.91 -6.12 -1.50
CA ASP A 60 -5.61 -5.46 -1.31
C ASP A 60 -4.86 -6.21 -0.22
N ILE A 61 -3.66 -6.67 -0.53
CA ILE A 61 -2.85 -7.47 0.38
C ILE A 61 -1.55 -6.73 0.63
N TRP A 62 -1.29 -6.42 1.90
CA TRP A 62 -0.07 -5.73 2.30
C TRP A 62 0.89 -6.68 2.99
N VAL A 63 2.14 -6.69 2.52
CA VAL A 63 3.21 -7.44 3.17
C VAL A 63 4.14 -6.42 3.80
N ILE A 64 4.19 -6.39 5.14
CA ILE A 64 4.93 -5.37 5.88
C ILE A 64 6.40 -5.75 5.94
N LEU A 65 7.24 -4.95 5.28
CA LEU A 65 8.68 -5.21 5.18
C LEU A 65 9.48 -4.49 6.25
N GLN A 66 8.97 -3.37 6.78
CA GLN A 66 9.72 -2.55 7.73
C GLN A 66 8.77 -1.66 8.51
N GLY A 67 9.11 -1.41 9.77
CA GLY A 67 8.42 -0.44 10.58
C GLY A 67 7.20 -0.97 11.29
N LYS A 68 6.48 -0.04 11.93
CA LYS A 68 5.25 -0.35 12.66
C LYS A 68 4.29 0.82 12.57
N GLY A 69 3.01 0.53 12.75
CA GLY A 69 1.99 1.57 12.72
C GLY A 69 0.64 1.02 13.12
N VAL A 70 -0.40 1.75 12.74
CA VAL A 70 -1.77 1.30 12.90
C VAL A 70 -2.45 1.22 11.54
N PHE A 71 -3.29 0.19 11.40
CA PHE A 71 -4.10 -0.08 10.22
C PHE A 71 -5.55 0.24 10.57
N TYR A 72 -6.30 0.76 9.61
CA TYR A 72 -7.71 1.14 9.81
C TYR A 72 -8.64 0.16 9.08
N PRO A 73 -9.10 -0.92 9.75
CA PRO A 73 -10.06 -1.85 9.11
C PRO A 73 -11.44 -1.25 8.93
N THR A 74 -11.76 -0.22 9.68
CA THR A 74 -12.93 0.63 9.50
C THR A 74 -12.47 2.07 9.71
N PRO A 75 -13.28 3.07 9.32
CA PRO A 75 -12.90 4.46 9.55
C PRO A 75 -12.62 4.81 11.02
N ASP A 76 -13.21 4.05 11.96
CA ASP A 76 -13.15 4.38 13.37
C ASP A 76 -12.37 3.40 14.24
N THR A 77 -11.69 2.42 13.63
CA THR A 77 -10.97 1.39 14.36
C THR A 77 -9.50 1.39 13.98
N GLU A 78 -8.63 1.09 14.96
CA GLU A 78 -7.19 0.96 14.72
C GLU A 78 -6.73 -0.41 15.14
N VAL A 79 -5.86 -1.02 14.32
CA VAL A 79 -5.21 -2.30 14.63
C VAL A 79 -3.72 -2.11 14.44
N PRO A 80 -2.90 -2.35 15.47
CA PRO A 80 -1.46 -2.20 15.33
C PRO A 80 -0.88 -3.26 14.39
N PHE A 81 0.14 -2.87 13.64
CA PHE A 81 0.89 -3.80 12.80
C PHE A 81 2.38 -3.54 12.91
N THR A 82 3.16 -4.53 12.54
CA THR A 82 4.62 -4.44 12.54
C THR A 82 5.22 -5.33 11.45
N LYS A 83 6.50 -5.11 11.19
CA LYS A 83 7.30 -5.86 10.23
C LYS A 83 7.02 -7.37 10.32
N GLY A 84 6.89 -8.00 9.17
CA GLY A 84 6.67 -9.44 9.06
C GLY A 84 5.22 -9.86 9.02
N GLN A 85 4.29 -8.92 9.21
CA GLN A 85 2.87 -9.23 9.17
C GLN A 85 2.29 -8.98 7.78
N VAL A 86 1.19 -9.65 7.49
CA VAL A 86 0.43 -9.48 6.26
C VAL A 86 -0.96 -9.00 6.63
N ILE A 87 -1.42 -7.96 5.94
CA ILE A 87 -2.76 -7.41 6.15
C ILE A 87 -3.59 -7.66 4.90
N VAL A 88 -4.75 -8.27 5.07
CA VAL A 88 -5.65 -8.56 3.95
C VAL A 88 -6.89 -7.70 4.08
N SER A 89 -7.17 -6.91 3.06
CA SER A 89 -8.39 -6.13 2.95
C SER A 89 -9.16 -6.66 1.75
N LYS A 90 -10.32 -7.26 2.00
CA LYS A 90 -11.17 -7.77 0.92
C LYS A 90 -11.88 -6.61 0.24
N LYS A 91 -12.29 -6.82 -0.99
CA LYS A 91 -13.04 -5.80 -1.71
C LYS A 91 -14.20 -5.29 -0.86
N GLY A 92 -14.40 -3.98 -0.87
CA GLY A 92 -15.43 -3.32 -0.09
C GLY A 92 -15.02 -2.97 1.34
N GLU A 93 -13.89 -3.47 1.82
CA GLU A 93 -13.42 -3.16 3.17
C GLU A 93 -12.54 -1.91 3.17
N CYS A 94 -12.67 -1.12 4.23
CA CYS A 94 -11.83 0.05 4.43
C CYS A 94 -10.38 -0.38 4.68
N HIS A 95 -9.44 0.43 4.22
CA HIS A 95 -8.05 0.31 4.64
C HIS A 95 -7.36 1.66 4.56
N GLY A 96 -6.33 1.78 5.34
CA GLY A 96 -5.49 2.94 5.48
C GLY A 96 -4.51 2.65 6.58
N ALA A 97 -3.54 3.53 6.79
CA ALA A 97 -2.50 3.29 7.79
C ALA A 97 -1.89 4.59 8.23
N LYS A 98 -1.32 4.55 9.44
CA LYS A 98 -0.50 5.66 9.95
C LYS A 98 0.77 5.08 10.53
N ASN A 99 1.89 5.72 10.24
CA ASN A 99 3.17 5.36 10.85
C ASN A 99 3.23 5.99 12.24
N THR A 100 3.21 5.14 13.27
CA THR A 100 3.29 5.56 14.67
C THR A 100 4.65 5.26 15.28
N GLY A 101 5.59 4.78 14.48
CA GLY A 101 6.94 4.45 14.93
C GLY A 101 7.95 5.55 14.64
N THR A 102 9.22 5.19 14.73
CA THR A 102 10.34 6.11 14.55
C THR A 102 11.13 5.85 13.27
N GLU A 103 10.83 4.76 12.56
CA GLU A 103 11.44 4.47 11.26
C GLU A 103 10.38 4.43 10.19
N ASP A 104 10.80 4.46 8.94
CA ASP A 104 9.86 4.40 7.82
C ASP A 104 9.09 3.07 7.85
N VAL A 105 7.79 3.15 7.56
CA VAL A 105 7.00 1.97 7.25
C VAL A 105 7.15 1.71 5.76
N VAL A 106 7.49 0.47 5.42
CA VAL A 106 7.61 0.03 4.02
C VAL A 106 6.80 -1.23 3.85
N PHE A 107 5.90 -1.26 2.88
CA PHE A 107 5.15 -2.48 2.60
C PHE A 107 4.83 -2.59 1.12
N VAL A 108 4.68 -3.84 0.68
CA VAL A 108 4.22 -4.15 -0.67
C VAL A 108 2.72 -4.31 -0.62
N SER A 109 2.02 -3.69 -1.57
CA SER A 109 0.58 -3.80 -1.75
C SER A 109 0.34 -4.53 -3.06
N ILE A 110 -0.43 -5.63 -3.00
CA ILE A 110 -0.84 -6.39 -4.18
C ILE A 110 -2.35 -6.25 -4.28
N VAL A 111 -2.84 -5.72 -5.39
CA VAL A 111 -4.28 -5.62 -5.65
C VAL A 111 -4.69 -6.59 -6.75
N ALA A 112 -5.88 -7.15 -6.61
CA ALA A 112 -6.45 -8.07 -7.60
C ALA A 112 -7.97 -8.11 -7.44
N PRO A 113 -8.72 -8.12 -8.56
CA PRO A 113 -8.28 -7.88 -9.92
C PRO A 113 -7.90 -6.43 -10.18
N VAL A 114 -7.28 -6.17 -11.28
CA VAL A 114 -6.96 -4.81 -11.73
C VAL A 114 -7.86 -4.43 -12.91
N PRO A 115 -8.14 -3.12 -13.10
CA PRO A 115 -7.67 -2.00 -12.28
C PRO A 115 -8.46 -1.89 -10.97
N ALA A 116 -7.80 -1.37 -9.93
CA ALA A 116 -8.47 -1.08 -8.67
C ALA A 116 -9.10 0.31 -8.75
N ASP A 117 -10.32 0.43 -8.23
CA ASP A 117 -10.93 1.73 -8.03
C ASP A 117 -10.41 2.35 -6.74
N TYR A 118 -10.69 3.62 -6.52
CA TYR A 118 -10.28 4.32 -5.31
C TYR A 118 -11.43 5.18 -4.84
N ASP A 119 -11.90 4.92 -3.62
CA ASP A 119 -13.01 5.66 -3.03
C ASP A 119 -12.59 6.14 -1.64
N PRO A 120 -12.21 7.42 -1.48
CA PRO A 120 -11.74 7.91 -0.18
C PRO A 120 -12.88 7.99 0.82
N VAL A 121 -12.55 7.75 2.10
CA VAL A 121 -13.52 7.91 3.17
C VAL A 121 -13.79 9.41 3.36
N SER A 122 -15.07 9.76 3.45
CA SER A 122 -15.48 11.14 3.72
C SER A 122 -15.05 11.53 5.12
N THR A 123 -14.50 12.74 5.25
CA THR A 123 -14.06 13.27 6.55
C THR A 123 -15.04 14.30 7.11
N ASN A 124 -16.16 14.50 6.47
CA ASN A 124 -17.16 15.47 6.92
C ASN A 124 -18.20 14.88 7.83
#